data_ff6d9b541bccb6d8e172187cfef2cdbe
#
_entry.id   ff6d9b541bccb6d8e172187cfef2cdbe
#
_cell.length_a   1.000
_cell.length_b   1.000
_cell.length_c   1.000
_cell.angle_alpha   90.00
_cell.angle_beta   90.00
_cell.angle_gamma   90.00
#
_symmetry.space_group_name_H-M   'P 1'
#
loop_
_entity.id
_entity.type
_entity.pdbx_description
1 polymer ?
#
loop_
_entity_poly.entity_id
_entity_poly.type
_entity_poly.pdbx_seq_one_letter_code
_entity_poly.pdbx_strand_id
1 'polypeptide(L)'
;MRIKYYNHHLHSSYIILNSNLYGVPHKDLILAALVASGHRKSSEIPKEDIQKFASVLTPEDLDAVRKLSVILQIAESFDRSQSSVVTGIDCDVLGDSVIVKTQAEGDCSLEIKDALNASSEFKAAYGKNLEIL
;
A
#
# COMPACT_ATOMS: atom_id res chain seq x y z
N MET A 1 -14.96 -8.03 4.34
CA MET A 1 -14.22 -8.81 5.36
C MET A 1 -15.01 -8.77 6.67
N ARG A 2 -15.39 -9.92 7.20
CA ARG A 2 -16.19 -10.02 8.43
C ARG A 2 -15.38 -10.10 9.71
N ILE A 3 -14.07 -10.17 9.62
CA ILE A 3 -13.16 -10.05 10.74
C ILE A 3 -13.13 -8.56 11.11
N LYS A 4 -13.23 -8.23 12.37
CA LYS A 4 -13.36 -6.86 12.89
C LYS A 4 -12.73 -5.79 11.98
N TYR A 5 -13.49 -4.77 11.63
CA TYR A 5 -13.01 -3.64 10.86
C TYR A 5 -11.79 -2.97 11.52
N TYR A 6 -11.73 -2.97 12.83
CA TYR A 6 -10.56 -2.55 13.59
C TYR A 6 -9.37 -3.47 13.32
N ASN A 7 -8.24 -2.87 13.00
CA ASN A 7 -6.99 -3.60 12.77
C ASN A 7 -7.10 -4.65 11.65
N HIS A 8 -7.97 -4.43 10.65
CA HIS A 8 -8.11 -5.36 9.53
C HIS A 8 -6.78 -5.60 8.82
N HIS A 9 -5.88 -4.61 8.79
CA HIS A 9 -4.53 -4.74 8.24
C HIS A 9 -3.69 -5.79 8.98
N LEU A 10 -3.82 -5.90 10.29
CA LEU A 10 -3.13 -6.92 11.09
C LEU A 10 -3.76 -8.30 10.88
N HIS A 11 -5.08 -8.37 10.76
CA HIS A 11 -5.76 -9.61 10.43
C HIS A 11 -5.41 -10.12 9.04
N SER A 12 -5.28 -9.23 8.06
CA SER A 12 -4.84 -9.58 6.71
C SER A 12 -3.43 -10.18 6.73
N SER A 13 -2.52 -9.58 7.47
CA SER A 13 -1.16 -10.11 7.65
C SER A 13 -1.18 -11.53 8.27
N TYR A 14 -1.95 -11.73 9.32
CA TYR A 14 -2.11 -13.02 9.98
C TYR A 14 -2.64 -14.09 9.02
N ILE A 15 -3.68 -13.76 8.26
CA ILE A 15 -4.29 -14.68 7.29
C ILE A 15 -3.28 -15.08 6.22
N ILE A 16 -2.51 -14.13 5.69
CA ILE A 16 -1.49 -14.39 4.67
C ILE A 16 -0.40 -15.30 5.23
N LEU A 17 0.13 -15.00 6.41
CA LEU A 17 1.20 -15.77 7.04
C LEU A 17 0.80 -17.22 7.36
N ASN A 18 -0.48 -17.45 7.59
CA ASN A 18 -1.01 -18.77 7.93
C ASN A 18 -1.70 -19.46 6.74
N SER A 19 -1.61 -18.88 5.54
CA SER A 19 -2.16 -19.48 4.33
C SER A 19 -1.17 -20.49 3.71
N ASN A 20 -1.72 -21.51 3.07
CA ASN A 20 -0.95 -22.47 2.29
C ASN A 20 -1.05 -22.11 0.81
N LEU A 21 -0.28 -21.11 0.38
CA LEU A 21 -0.24 -20.68 -1.02
C LEU A 21 0.85 -21.46 -1.77
N TYR A 22 0.43 -22.42 -2.58
CA TYR A 22 1.34 -23.19 -3.40
C TYR A 22 2.00 -22.31 -4.47
N GLY A 23 3.32 -22.52 -4.66
CA GLY A 23 4.09 -21.77 -5.66
C GLY A 23 4.56 -20.39 -5.21
N VAL A 24 4.23 -19.97 -4.00
CA VAL A 24 4.73 -18.70 -3.42
C VAL A 24 5.87 -19.00 -2.46
N PRO A 25 7.10 -18.52 -2.74
CA PRO A 25 8.22 -18.67 -1.81
C PRO A 25 7.91 -18.10 -0.43
N HIS A 26 8.46 -18.71 0.62
CA HIS A 26 8.21 -18.27 2.00
C HIS A 26 8.56 -16.80 2.24
N LYS A 27 9.68 -16.33 1.68
CA LYS A 27 10.09 -14.92 1.77
C LYS A 27 9.05 -13.99 1.14
N ASP A 28 8.52 -14.34 -0.04
CA ASP A 28 7.50 -13.54 -0.72
C ASP A 28 6.20 -13.49 0.07
N LEU A 29 5.85 -14.58 0.73
CA LEU A 29 4.69 -14.63 1.62
C LEU A 29 4.85 -13.67 2.80
N ILE A 30 6.03 -13.63 3.41
CA ILE A 30 6.35 -12.69 4.49
C ILE A 30 6.26 -11.24 3.99
N LEU A 31 6.84 -10.95 2.82
CA LEU A 31 6.79 -9.63 2.22
C LEU A 31 5.34 -9.18 1.95
N ALA A 32 4.52 -10.07 1.38
CA ALA A 32 3.11 -9.80 1.13
C ALA A 32 2.35 -9.52 2.44
N ALA A 33 2.61 -10.27 3.49
CA ALA A 33 1.99 -10.06 4.79
C ALA A 33 2.37 -8.71 5.40
N LEU A 34 3.63 -8.29 5.29
CA LEU A 34 4.10 -6.99 5.77
C LEU A 34 3.49 -5.84 4.95
N VAL A 35 3.40 -5.98 3.63
CA VAL A 35 2.71 -5.00 2.77
C VAL A 35 1.24 -4.87 3.18
N ALA A 36 0.57 -5.98 3.39
CA ALA A 36 -0.83 -5.98 3.83
C ALA A 36 -1.01 -5.32 5.21
N SER A 37 -0.06 -5.50 6.13
CA SER A 37 -0.12 -4.83 7.44
C SER A 37 0.15 -3.34 7.35
N GLY A 38 0.93 -2.90 6.38
CA GLY A 38 1.34 -1.49 6.20
C GLY A 38 0.44 -0.66 5.30
N HIS A 39 -0.62 -1.23 4.72
CA HIS A 39 -1.44 -0.50 3.74
C HIS A 39 -2.38 0.54 4.36
N ARG A 40 -2.64 0.48 5.65
CA ARG A 40 -3.52 1.42 6.33
C ARG A 40 -2.81 2.74 6.55
N LYS A 41 -3.52 3.84 6.27
CA LYS A 41 -3.04 5.19 6.51
C LYS A 41 -2.50 5.36 7.94
N SER A 42 -1.33 5.95 8.04
CA SER A 42 -0.63 6.20 9.32
C SER A 42 -0.24 4.93 10.09
N SER A 43 -0.36 3.75 9.49
CA SER A 43 0.13 2.53 10.13
C SER A 43 1.62 2.35 9.77
N GLU A 44 2.46 2.45 10.77
CA GLU A 44 3.82 1.95 10.65
C GLU A 44 3.78 0.42 10.74
N ILE A 45 4.65 -0.24 9.99
CA ILE A 45 4.85 -1.68 10.15
C ILE A 45 5.34 -1.91 11.58
N PRO A 46 4.66 -2.73 12.38
CA PRO A 46 5.08 -2.95 13.75
C PRO A 46 6.54 -3.42 13.82
N LYS A 47 7.33 -2.77 14.66
CA LYS A 47 8.75 -3.14 14.84
C LYS A 47 8.92 -4.60 15.25
N GLU A 48 7.98 -5.13 16.00
CA GLU A 48 7.92 -6.53 16.41
C GLU A 48 7.85 -7.46 15.20
N ASP A 49 7.04 -7.13 14.19
CA ASP A 49 6.92 -7.92 12.97
C ASP A 49 8.22 -7.87 12.16
N ILE A 50 8.87 -6.71 12.09
CA ILE A 50 10.17 -6.58 11.42
C ILE A 50 11.22 -7.42 12.15
N GLN A 51 11.28 -7.37 13.47
CA GLN A 51 12.24 -8.15 14.27
C GLN A 51 12.01 -9.66 14.16
N LYS A 52 10.75 -10.08 14.12
CA LYS A 52 10.37 -11.48 13.96
C LYS A 52 10.96 -12.12 12.71
N PHE A 53 11.10 -11.35 11.63
CA PHE A 53 11.60 -11.81 10.35
C PHE A 53 12.99 -11.24 9.99
N ALA A 54 13.69 -10.66 10.94
CA ALA A 54 14.97 -9.96 10.70
C ALA A 54 16.04 -10.88 10.08
N SER A 55 16.01 -12.17 10.35
CA SER A 55 16.94 -13.14 9.76
C SER A 55 16.67 -13.46 8.30
N VAL A 56 15.49 -13.13 7.78
CA VAL A 56 15.04 -13.43 6.42
C VAL A 56 15.04 -12.17 5.54
N LEU A 57 14.82 -10.99 6.14
CA LEU A 57 14.64 -9.73 5.42
C LEU A 57 15.94 -8.96 5.32
N THR A 58 16.19 -8.41 4.12
CA THR A 58 17.28 -7.47 3.85
C THR A 58 16.77 -6.03 3.94
N PRO A 59 17.66 -5.00 4.05
CA PRO A 59 17.23 -3.60 3.96
C PRO A 59 16.49 -3.27 2.66
N GLU A 60 16.86 -3.89 1.54
CA GLU A 60 16.18 -3.75 0.26
C GLU A 60 14.76 -4.32 0.31
N ASP A 61 14.55 -5.42 1.01
CA ASP A 61 13.23 -5.99 1.21
C ASP A 61 12.32 -5.04 1.99
N LEU A 62 12.84 -4.41 3.04
CA LEU A 62 12.09 -3.43 3.84
C LEU A 62 11.74 -2.18 3.02
N ASP A 63 12.64 -1.72 2.16
CA ASP A 63 12.38 -0.61 1.25
C ASP A 63 11.26 -0.97 0.26
N ALA A 64 11.30 -2.18 -0.29
CA ALA A 64 10.24 -2.69 -1.18
C ALA A 64 8.89 -2.77 -0.46
N VAL A 65 8.86 -3.22 0.79
CA VAL A 65 7.63 -3.25 1.60
C VAL A 65 7.04 -1.86 1.77
N ARG A 66 7.85 -0.86 2.10
CA ARG A 66 7.40 0.53 2.23
C ARG A 66 6.82 1.07 0.93
N LYS A 67 7.50 0.86 -0.18
CA LYS A 67 7.07 1.30 -1.50
C LYS A 67 5.75 0.66 -1.92
N LEU A 68 5.64 -0.65 -1.76
CA LEU A 68 4.43 -1.38 -2.10
C LEU A 68 3.26 -1.03 -1.17
N SER A 69 3.51 -0.83 0.11
CA SER A 69 2.48 -0.41 1.07
C SER A 69 1.85 0.92 0.71
N VAL A 70 2.65 1.89 0.28
CA VAL A 70 2.16 3.20 -0.16
C VAL A 70 1.33 3.08 -1.44
N ILE A 71 1.77 2.27 -2.40
CA ILE A 71 1.00 2.02 -3.63
C ILE A 71 -0.35 1.39 -3.30
N LEU A 72 -0.37 0.38 -2.43
CA LEU A 72 -1.61 -0.28 -2.01
C LEU A 72 -2.55 0.68 -1.29
N GLN A 73 -2.02 1.56 -0.45
CA GLN A 73 -2.77 2.61 0.24
C GLN A 73 -3.43 3.58 -0.75
N ILE A 74 -2.70 4.02 -1.77
CA ILE A 74 -3.24 4.89 -2.83
C ILE A 74 -4.31 4.16 -3.63
N ALA A 75 -4.07 2.91 -4.00
CA ALA A 75 -5.03 2.09 -4.73
C ALA A 75 -6.34 1.90 -3.94
N GLU A 76 -6.25 1.65 -2.64
CA GLU A 76 -7.42 1.54 -1.76
C GLU A 76 -8.20 2.87 -1.72
N SER A 77 -7.50 4.00 -1.69
CA SER A 77 -8.14 5.32 -1.72
C SER A 77 -8.94 5.54 -3.00
N PHE A 78 -8.45 5.09 -4.15
CA PHE A 78 -9.17 5.18 -5.42
C PHE A 78 -10.43 4.31 -5.47
N ASP A 79 -10.51 3.28 -4.65
CA ASP A 79 -11.69 2.41 -4.53
C ASP A 79 -12.53 2.70 -3.26
N ARG A 80 -12.28 3.82 -2.59
CA ARG A 80 -12.91 4.14 -1.30
C ARG A 80 -14.42 4.13 -1.34
N SER A 81 -15.01 4.68 -2.40
CA SER A 81 -16.45 4.72 -2.57
C SER A 81 -17.06 3.40 -3.02
N GLN A 82 -16.25 2.45 -3.48
CA GLN A 82 -16.67 1.17 -4.07
C GLN A 82 -17.66 1.33 -5.25
N SER A 83 -17.61 2.49 -5.89
CA SER A 83 -18.47 2.82 -7.05
C SER A 83 -17.76 2.68 -8.39
N SER A 84 -16.50 2.26 -8.38
CA SER A 84 -15.65 2.12 -9.58
C SER A 84 -15.58 3.40 -10.41
N VAL A 85 -15.59 4.55 -9.76
CA VAL A 85 -15.52 5.87 -10.40
C VAL A 85 -14.20 6.04 -11.15
N VAL A 86 -13.10 5.64 -10.54
CA VAL A 86 -11.78 5.66 -11.20
C VAL A 86 -11.63 4.38 -12.02
N THR A 87 -11.52 4.55 -13.34
CA THR A 87 -11.46 3.43 -14.31
C THR A 87 -10.06 3.16 -14.82
N GLY A 88 -9.13 4.08 -14.63
CA GLY A 88 -7.75 3.90 -15.05
C GLY A 88 -6.85 5.00 -14.49
N ILE A 89 -5.56 4.74 -14.53
CA ILE A 89 -4.53 5.72 -14.15
C ILE A 89 -3.36 5.67 -15.12
N ASP A 90 -2.74 6.82 -15.36
CA ASP A 90 -1.46 6.95 -16.03
C ASP A 90 -0.49 7.69 -15.10
N CYS A 91 0.77 7.34 -15.13
CA CYS A 91 1.78 7.95 -14.29
C CYS A 91 2.91 8.56 -15.11
N ASP A 92 3.23 9.82 -14.83
CA ASP A 92 4.44 10.48 -15.34
C ASP A 92 5.45 10.62 -14.20
N VAL A 93 6.61 10.00 -14.38
CA VAL A 93 7.69 10.06 -13.39
C VAL A 93 8.68 11.14 -13.81
N LEU A 94 8.74 12.21 -13.02
CA LEU A 94 9.64 13.33 -13.20
C LEU A 94 10.81 13.27 -12.22
N GLY A 95 11.74 14.22 -12.30
CA GLY A 95 12.93 14.24 -11.44
C GLY A 95 12.60 14.33 -9.95
N ASP A 96 11.65 15.17 -9.59
CA ASP A 96 11.27 15.52 -8.21
C ASP A 96 9.81 15.19 -7.85
N SER A 97 9.04 14.69 -8.82
CA SER A 97 7.62 14.40 -8.61
C SER A 97 7.15 13.21 -9.44
N VAL A 98 6.05 12.63 -9.04
CA VAL A 98 5.26 11.68 -9.81
C VAL A 98 3.85 12.25 -9.95
N ILE A 99 3.38 12.36 -11.18
CA ILE A 99 2.05 12.83 -11.50
C ILE A 99 1.18 11.63 -11.87
N VAL A 100 0.16 11.37 -11.07
CA VAL A 100 -0.83 10.33 -11.34
C VAL A 100 -2.05 11.00 -11.99
N LYS A 101 -2.34 10.64 -13.22
CA LYS A 101 -3.50 11.12 -13.97
C LYS A 101 -4.61 10.09 -13.87
N THR A 102 -5.74 10.48 -13.33
CA THR A 102 -6.89 9.60 -13.18
C THR A 102 -7.80 9.67 -14.40
N GLN A 103 -8.31 8.53 -14.81
CA GLN A 103 -9.43 8.39 -15.75
C GLN A 103 -10.65 8.02 -14.93
N ALA A 104 -11.73 8.77 -15.04
CA ALA A 104 -12.89 8.57 -14.20
C ALA A 104 -14.20 8.71 -14.96
N GLU A 105 -15.21 7.95 -14.58
CA GLU A 105 -16.59 8.04 -15.08
C GLU A 105 -17.47 8.82 -14.10
N GLY A 106 -17.03 10.00 -13.70
CA GLY A 106 -17.75 10.85 -12.77
C GLY A 106 -16.82 11.66 -11.88
N ASP A 107 -17.35 12.24 -10.82
CA ASP A 107 -16.56 13.00 -9.86
C ASP A 107 -15.78 12.07 -8.93
N CYS A 108 -14.45 12.13 -9.02
CA CYS A 108 -13.53 11.39 -8.17
C CYS A 108 -12.74 12.27 -7.21
N SER A 109 -13.24 13.47 -6.91
CA SER A 109 -12.55 14.44 -6.04
C SER A 109 -12.28 13.87 -4.65
N LEU A 110 -13.20 13.08 -4.10
CA LEU A 110 -13.06 12.46 -2.79
C LEU A 110 -11.95 11.40 -2.78
N GLU A 111 -11.90 10.57 -3.80
CA GLU A 111 -10.88 9.54 -3.98
C GLU A 111 -9.50 10.16 -4.14
N ILE A 112 -9.37 11.22 -4.94
CA ILE A 112 -8.12 11.97 -5.14
C ILE A 112 -7.68 12.59 -3.81
N LYS A 113 -8.59 13.24 -3.09
CA LYS A 113 -8.28 13.82 -1.79
C LYS A 113 -7.80 12.79 -0.78
N ASP A 114 -8.44 11.64 -0.73
CA ASP A 114 -8.05 10.56 0.16
C ASP A 114 -6.68 9.98 -0.22
N ALA A 115 -6.43 9.79 -1.51
CA ALA A 115 -5.14 9.31 -2.00
C ALA A 115 -3.99 10.29 -1.69
N LEU A 116 -4.22 11.59 -1.77
CA LEU A 116 -3.23 12.61 -1.43
C LEU A 116 -2.84 12.61 0.05
N ASN A 117 -3.63 12.00 0.91
CA ASN A 117 -3.24 11.79 2.30
C ASN A 117 -2.01 10.88 2.48
N ALA A 118 -1.66 10.11 1.45
CA ALA A 118 -0.45 9.28 1.44
C ALA A 118 0.80 10.03 0.94
N SER A 119 0.72 11.35 0.70
CA SER A 119 1.81 12.13 0.10
C SER A 119 3.09 12.12 0.93
N SER A 120 2.99 12.20 2.25
CA SER A 120 4.17 12.18 3.13
C SER A 120 4.85 10.81 3.13
N GLU A 121 4.10 9.74 3.18
CA GLU A 121 4.61 8.37 3.11
C GLU A 121 5.20 8.09 1.72
N PHE A 122 4.57 8.59 0.67
CA PHE A 122 5.08 8.49 -0.70
C PHE A 122 6.42 9.19 -0.84
N LYS A 123 6.55 10.40 -0.33
CA LYS A 123 7.81 11.14 -0.35
C LYS A 123 8.90 10.43 0.45
N ALA A 124 8.57 9.86 1.60
CA ALA A 124 9.51 9.10 2.41
C ALA A 124 9.99 7.84 1.70
N ALA A 125 9.10 7.15 0.96
CA ALA A 125 9.43 5.90 0.27
C ALA A 125 10.17 6.13 -1.06
N TYR A 126 9.79 7.14 -1.83
CA TYR A 126 10.28 7.36 -3.21
C TYR A 126 11.16 8.59 -3.36
N GLY A 127 11.25 9.47 -2.37
CA GLY A 127 11.99 10.72 -2.46
C GLY A 127 11.39 11.74 -3.44
N LYS A 128 10.13 11.56 -3.84
CA LYS A 128 9.45 12.39 -4.82
C LYS A 128 8.11 12.89 -4.29
N ASN A 129 7.69 14.05 -4.75
CA ASN A 129 6.35 14.57 -4.45
C ASN A 129 5.29 13.82 -5.25
N LEU A 130 4.15 13.58 -4.65
CA LEU A 130 2.99 12.96 -5.29
C LEU A 130 2.00 14.04 -5.71
N GLU A 131 1.66 14.07 -6.99
CA GLU A 131 0.58 14.88 -7.55
C GLU A 131 -0.46 13.97 -8.20
N ILE A 132 -1.74 14.28 -8.00
CA ILE A 132 -2.85 13.52 -8.58
C ILE A 132 -3.80 14.48 -9.28
N LEU A 133 -4.09 14.20 -10.53
CA LEU A 133 -4.99 14.98 -11.38
C LEU A 133 -6.29 14.23 -11.69
#